data_83609f0b9a2c92489aaa6237e7994d73
#
_entry.id   83609f0b9a2c92489aaa6237e7994d73
#
_cell.length_a   1.000
_cell.length_b   1.000
_cell.length_c   1.000
_cell.angle_alpha   90.00
_cell.angle_beta   90.00
_cell.angle_gamma   90.00
#
_symmetry.space_group_name_H-M   'P 1'
#
loop_
_entity.id
_entity.type
_entity.pdbx_description
1 polymer ?
#
loop_
_entity_poly.entity_id
_entity_poly.type
_entity_poly.pdbx_seq_one_letter_code
_entity_poly.pdbx_strand_id
1 'polypeptide(L)'
;KDNLNNLWISNGTGLVHYIDVRTRAVRIFRLMSDEKVKLIGDERYHIIQDVPRGLIWISTYGNGLFVYDSQKEEMTHYSYHVDEFNRVNSDFLLYAMGDRTGNIWLGSEYSGIALLSVLNDGATYIYPENEKLVDRSNTIRMVTCMENGDVRVGNRRGGLFAYDCHLNLLQRNYYHLSVFALKEDDKGQVWMGTRGNGLCIGDRWYVHRADDVNSLAHNHIYDIYRDYRDRMWIGTFGGGLDLAVYQKNDFVFRHFLKGSFGEQEVRTITADRNHWMWVGTNNGIYVFHPDSLLNDSRQYYVYNLDNGKIRSNEIRNIFCDSKGRMWIGTTGKGFSVCQSGQTYDQLEFRHYDEDDGLVNNVVQSIVEDRDGKIWLGTEYGMSRFDPDTEVFDSFFFSAIMPGNVYLESSACVMKNGHLLFGTNHGLVVVDPEKVMPQHVVSPVVLTDLKINGISVRPGDIDSPLTEALSYTNRIELKYYQNSFSIDFSTFDYSMANDAKYIY
;
A
#
# COMPACT_ATOMS: atom_id res chain seq x y z
N LYS A 1 -34.71 11.81 6.18
CA LYS A 1 -34.67 11.25 7.54
C LYS A 1 -33.53 10.26 7.62
N ASP A 2 -32.67 10.41 8.64
CA ASP A 2 -31.55 9.51 8.87
C ASP A 2 -31.96 8.28 9.74
N ASN A 3 -31.05 7.34 9.97
CA ASN A 3 -31.27 6.12 10.76
C ASN A 3 -31.53 6.39 12.26
N LEU A 4 -31.19 7.57 12.76
CA LEU A 4 -31.46 8.03 14.13
C LEU A 4 -32.79 8.78 14.23
N ASN A 5 -33.57 8.82 13.12
CA ASN A 5 -34.81 9.55 12.94
C ASN A 5 -34.69 11.08 12.86
N ASN A 6 -33.49 11.65 12.78
CA ASN A 6 -33.31 13.09 12.58
C ASN A 6 -33.69 13.49 11.16
N LEU A 7 -33.97 14.77 10.99
CA LEU A 7 -34.44 15.32 9.71
C LEU A 7 -33.37 16.16 9.05
N TRP A 8 -33.21 15.96 7.76
CA TRP A 8 -32.38 16.77 6.87
C TRP A 8 -33.30 17.44 5.85
N ILE A 9 -33.37 18.76 5.86
CA ILE A 9 -34.38 19.52 5.08
C ILE A 9 -33.64 20.64 4.32
N SER A 10 -33.78 20.63 3.00
CA SER A 10 -33.42 21.77 2.14
C SER A 10 -34.62 22.66 1.91
N ASN A 11 -34.47 23.97 1.82
CA ASN A 11 -35.52 24.92 1.69
C ASN A 11 -35.45 25.80 0.42
N GLY A 12 -34.52 25.47 -0.51
CA GLY A 12 -34.35 26.23 -1.75
C GLY A 12 -33.74 27.62 -1.58
N THR A 13 -33.01 27.88 -0.50
CA THR A 13 -32.32 29.16 -0.24
C THR A 13 -30.81 28.98 0.02
N GLY A 14 -30.20 27.93 -0.52
CA GLY A 14 -28.80 27.60 -0.27
C GLY A 14 -28.53 26.97 1.09
N LEU A 15 -29.56 26.67 1.86
CA LEU A 15 -29.47 26.17 3.23
C LEU A 15 -30.01 24.74 3.35
N VAL A 16 -29.31 23.94 4.17
CA VAL A 16 -29.78 22.65 4.65
C VAL A 16 -29.88 22.67 6.18
N HIS A 17 -31.02 22.30 6.69
CA HIS A 17 -31.33 22.21 8.11
C HIS A 17 -31.22 20.77 8.57
N TYR A 18 -30.42 20.53 9.59
CA TYR A 18 -30.39 19.29 10.37
C TYR A 18 -31.19 19.49 11.66
N ILE A 19 -32.13 18.64 11.93
CA ILE A 19 -32.99 18.70 13.13
C ILE A 19 -32.84 17.39 13.89
N ASP A 20 -32.21 17.44 15.06
CA ASP A 20 -32.25 16.34 16.03
C ASP A 20 -33.65 16.27 16.64
N VAL A 21 -34.40 15.24 16.28
CA VAL A 21 -35.80 15.08 16.72
C VAL A 21 -35.94 14.84 18.21
N ARG A 22 -34.92 14.22 18.85
CA ARG A 22 -34.93 13.92 20.28
C ARG A 22 -34.67 15.17 21.12
N THR A 23 -33.64 15.95 20.75
CA THR A 23 -33.21 17.14 21.51
C THR A 23 -33.89 18.41 21.03
N ARG A 24 -34.51 18.38 19.86
CA ARG A 24 -35.06 19.53 19.10
C ARG A 24 -34.00 20.57 18.71
N ALA A 25 -32.71 20.20 18.78
CA ALA A 25 -31.63 21.07 18.33
C ALA A 25 -31.69 21.18 16.79
N VAL A 26 -31.46 22.40 16.31
CA VAL A 26 -31.38 22.69 14.87
C VAL A 26 -30.00 23.21 14.53
N ARG A 27 -29.37 22.59 13.52
CA ARG A 27 -28.13 23.09 12.90
C ARG A 27 -28.45 23.52 11.47
N ILE A 28 -27.84 24.59 11.02
CA ILE A 28 -28.05 25.15 9.69
C ILE A 28 -26.72 25.17 8.95
N PHE A 29 -26.68 24.50 7.81
CA PHE A 29 -25.54 24.46 6.92
C PHE A 29 -25.83 25.34 5.70
N ARG A 30 -24.95 26.33 5.43
CA ARG A 30 -25.01 27.09 4.19
C ARG A 30 -24.20 26.41 3.12
N LEU A 31 -24.86 25.79 2.15
CA LEU A 31 -24.20 25.06 1.06
C LEU A 31 -24.01 25.92 -0.20
N MET A 32 -24.77 27.02 -0.36
CA MET A 32 -24.63 27.98 -1.45
C MET A 32 -24.76 29.41 -0.96
N SER A 33 -24.06 30.32 -1.61
CA SER A 33 -24.25 31.76 -1.39
C SER A 33 -25.54 32.25 -2.06
N ASP A 34 -26.11 33.33 -1.54
CA ASP A 34 -27.34 33.95 -2.10
C ASP A 34 -27.16 34.40 -3.56
N GLU A 35 -25.95 34.79 -3.94
CA GLU A 35 -25.59 35.12 -5.33
C GLU A 35 -25.65 33.90 -6.24
N LYS A 36 -25.08 32.78 -5.77
CA LYS A 36 -25.06 31.54 -6.51
C LYS A 36 -26.47 30.95 -6.66
N VAL A 37 -27.28 31.03 -5.61
CA VAL A 37 -28.71 30.66 -5.62
C VAL A 37 -29.46 31.45 -6.69
N LYS A 38 -29.28 32.76 -6.74
CA LYS A 38 -29.94 33.64 -7.75
C LYS A 38 -29.48 33.33 -9.17
N LEU A 39 -28.18 32.99 -9.34
CA LEU A 39 -27.61 32.68 -10.64
C LEU A 39 -28.15 31.36 -11.21
N ILE A 40 -28.31 30.34 -10.36
CA ILE A 40 -28.76 29.02 -10.75
C ILE A 40 -30.26 28.99 -10.98
N GLY A 41 -31.06 29.68 -10.15
CA GLY A 41 -32.50 29.85 -10.27
C GLY A 41 -33.35 28.58 -10.01
N ASP A 42 -32.75 27.40 -10.01
CA ASP A 42 -33.45 26.11 -9.77
C ASP A 42 -32.57 25.24 -8.88
N GLU A 43 -32.64 25.45 -7.59
CA GLU A 43 -31.86 24.69 -6.61
C GLU A 43 -32.46 23.29 -6.41
N ARG A 44 -31.63 22.28 -6.60
CA ARG A 44 -31.96 20.89 -6.31
C ARG A 44 -30.94 20.30 -5.36
N TYR A 45 -31.41 19.55 -4.39
CA TYR A 45 -30.62 18.82 -3.43
C TYR A 45 -31.05 17.37 -3.39
N HIS A 46 -30.09 16.46 -3.39
CA HIS A 46 -30.38 15.05 -3.10
C HIS A 46 -29.52 14.62 -1.92
N ILE A 47 -30.16 14.08 -0.88
CA ILE A 47 -29.53 13.76 0.41
C ILE A 47 -29.66 12.27 0.64
N ILE A 48 -28.55 11.58 0.80
CA ILE A 48 -28.50 10.16 1.16
C ILE A 48 -27.64 9.94 2.42
N GLN A 49 -27.92 8.86 3.13
CA GLN A 49 -27.16 8.43 4.28
C GLN A 49 -26.34 7.19 3.94
N ASP A 50 -25.06 7.21 4.30
CA ASP A 50 -24.18 6.08 4.37
C ASP A 50 -24.10 5.62 5.83
N VAL A 51 -24.96 4.67 6.17
CA VAL A 51 -25.12 4.22 7.55
C VAL A 51 -23.86 3.57 8.12
N PRO A 52 -23.16 2.67 7.39
CA PRO A 52 -21.94 2.03 7.90
C PRO A 52 -20.84 3.01 8.31
N ARG A 53 -20.71 4.14 7.58
CA ARG A 53 -19.66 5.13 7.83
C ARG A 53 -20.13 6.34 8.64
N GLY A 54 -21.43 6.46 8.91
CA GLY A 54 -22.00 7.62 9.59
C GLY A 54 -21.96 8.90 8.78
N LEU A 55 -21.88 8.80 7.42
CA LEU A 55 -21.77 9.94 6.53
C LEU A 55 -23.14 10.31 5.94
N ILE A 56 -23.35 11.62 5.73
CA ILE A 56 -24.48 12.17 4.98
C ILE A 56 -23.93 12.84 3.72
N TRP A 57 -24.36 12.35 2.56
CA TRP A 57 -23.96 12.87 1.27
C TRP A 57 -25.05 13.78 0.72
N ILE A 58 -24.68 15.00 0.36
CA ILE A 58 -25.60 16.03 -0.14
C ILE A 58 -25.12 16.47 -1.51
N SER A 59 -25.73 15.97 -2.56
CA SER A 59 -25.47 16.47 -3.91
C SER A 59 -26.29 17.74 -4.14
N THR A 60 -25.67 18.70 -4.82
CA THR A 60 -26.28 20.01 -5.10
C THR A 60 -26.27 20.30 -6.60
N TYR A 61 -27.29 21.00 -7.07
CA TYR A 61 -27.32 21.52 -8.42
C TYR A 61 -26.63 22.88 -8.46
N GLY A 62 -25.36 22.90 -8.87
CA GLY A 62 -24.54 24.09 -9.09
C GLY A 62 -23.44 24.38 -8.05
N ASN A 63 -23.29 23.52 -7.00
CA ASN A 63 -22.19 23.67 -6.04
C ASN A 63 -21.53 22.35 -5.61
N GLY A 64 -21.63 21.32 -6.48
CA GLY A 64 -20.97 20.05 -6.25
C GLY A 64 -21.55 19.21 -5.11
N LEU A 65 -20.69 18.53 -4.38
CA LEU A 65 -21.00 17.57 -3.36
C LEU A 65 -20.57 18.01 -1.98
N PHE A 66 -21.42 17.84 -0.98
CA PHE A 66 -21.10 18.03 0.43
C PHE A 66 -21.21 16.71 1.16
N VAL A 67 -20.26 16.44 2.07
CA VAL A 67 -20.26 15.25 2.90
C VAL A 67 -20.15 15.68 4.37
N TYR A 68 -21.18 15.32 5.15
CA TYR A 68 -21.17 15.54 6.59
C TYR A 68 -20.79 14.27 7.32
N ASP A 69 -19.73 14.34 8.09
CA ASP A 69 -19.28 13.28 9.01
C ASP A 69 -19.99 13.47 10.37
N SER A 70 -20.90 12.57 10.71
CA SER A 70 -21.67 12.66 11.95
C SER A 70 -20.87 12.35 13.21
N GLN A 71 -19.70 11.69 13.09
CA GLN A 71 -18.80 11.40 14.21
C GLN A 71 -17.88 12.57 14.53
N LYS A 72 -17.34 13.22 13.49
CA LYS A 72 -16.47 14.39 13.60
C LYS A 72 -17.26 15.71 13.70
N GLU A 73 -18.55 15.66 13.36
CA GLU A 73 -19.44 16.84 13.23
C GLU A 73 -18.92 17.88 12.21
N GLU A 74 -18.23 17.43 11.17
CA GLU A 74 -17.60 18.26 10.15
C GLU A 74 -18.28 18.10 8.79
N MET A 75 -18.31 19.19 8.01
CA MET A 75 -18.83 19.24 6.65
C MET A 75 -17.69 19.48 5.68
N THR A 76 -17.46 18.56 4.75
CA THR A 76 -16.47 18.68 3.67
C THR A 76 -17.17 19.02 2.36
N HIS A 77 -16.59 19.89 1.55
CA HIS A 77 -17.11 20.33 0.26
C HIS A 77 -16.19 19.87 -0.89
N TYR A 78 -16.78 19.24 -1.89
CA TYR A 78 -16.12 18.80 -3.13
C TYR A 78 -16.75 19.48 -4.33
N SER A 79 -15.95 20.17 -5.14
CA SER A 79 -16.44 20.91 -6.31
C SER A 79 -15.61 20.58 -7.57
N TYR A 80 -16.06 21.04 -8.73
CA TYR A 80 -15.35 20.91 -9.99
C TYR A 80 -14.26 21.97 -10.11
N HIS A 81 -13.02 21.65 -9.66
CA HIS A 81 -11.83 22.49 -9.89
C HIS A 81 -10.78 21.68 -10.65
N VAL A 82 -10.17 22.31 -11.66
CA VAL A 82 -9.23 21.63 -12.58
C VAL A 82 -7.98 21.12 -11.88
N ASP A 83 -7.55 21.76 -10.79
CA ASP A 83 -6.27 21.50 -10.11
C ASP A 83 -6.40 20.76 -8.76
N GLU A 84 -7.60 20.42 -8.29
CA GLU A 84 -7.79 19.78 -6.99
C GLU A 84 -7.87 18.26 -7.09
N PHE A 85 -7.27 17.58 -6.13
CA PHE A 85 -7.15 16.13 -6.07
C PHE A 85 -8.49 15.41 -5.81
N ASN A 86 -9.25 15.90 -4.84
CA ASN A 86 -10.55 15.37 -4.47
C ASN A 86 -11.67 16.16 -5.16
N ARG A 87 -11.84 16.00 -6.46
CA ARG A 87 -12.85 16.70 -7.22
C ARG A 87 -14.00 15.79 -7.63
N VAL A 88 -15.19 16.37 -7.73
CA VAL A 88 -16.30 15.76 -8.47
C VAL A 88 -16.21 16.14 -9.95
N ASN A 89 -16.82 15.31 -10.82
CA ASN A 89 -16.79 15.52 -12.26
C ASN A 89 -17.70 16.69 -12.75
N SER A 90 -18.55 17.24 -11.87
CA SER A 90 -19.43 18.37 -12.14
C SER A 90 -19.92 19.00 -10.84
N ASP A 91 -20.18 20.33 -10.86
CA ASP A 91 -20.92 21.01 -9.80
C ASP A 91 -22.42 20.86 -9.93
N PHE A 92 -22.93 20.40 -11.09
CA PHE A 92 -24.35 20.20 -11.37
C PHE A 92 -24.75 18.75 -11.16
N LEU A 93 -24.90 18.36 -9.90
CA LEU A 93 -25.26 17.01 -9.51
C LEU A 93 -26.77 16.88 -9.34
N LEU A 94 -27.34 15.85 -9.96
CA LEU A 94 -28.77 15.59 -9.94
C LEU A 94 -29.16 14.54 -8.89
N TYR A 95 -28.31 13.55 -8.70
CA TYR A 95 -28.63 12.38 -7.87
C TYR A 95 -27.38 11.77 -7.25
N ALA A 96 -27.52 11.20 -6.06
CA ALA A 96 -26.51 10.36 -5.43
C ALA A 96 -27.15 9.04 -5.00
N MET A 97 -26.45 7.92 -5.12
CA MET A 97 -26.90 6.60 -4.72
C MET A 97 -25.77 5.80 -4.12
N GLY A 98 -25.98 5.20 -2.95
CA GLY A 98 -25.08 4.19 -2.41
C GLY A 98 -25.41 2.81 -2.97
N ASP A 99 -24.39 2.07 -3.44
CA ASP A 99 -24.58 0.68 -3.83
C ASP A 99 -24.32 -0.29 -2.66
N ARG A 100 -24.53 -1.58 -2.88
CA ARG A 100 -24.33 -2.61 -1.84
C ARG A 100 -22.85 -2.85 -1.50
N THR A 101 -21.95 -2.40 -2.34
CA THR A 101 -20.51 -2.51 -2.17
C THR A 101 -19.92 -1.30 -1.43
N GLY A 102 -20.78 -0.33 -1.07
CA GLY A 102 -20.38 0.87 -0.33
C GLY A 102 -19.84 2.00 -1.21
N ASN A 103 -19.93 1.87 -2.52
CA ASN A 103 -19.60 2.96 -3.44
C ASN A 103 -20.77 3.95 -3.54
N ILE A 104 -20.44 5.20 -3.82
CA ILE A 104 -21.42 6.26 -4.08
C ILE A 104 -21.40 6.61 -5.57
N TRP A 105 -22.55 6.48 -6.21
CA TRP A 105 -22.77 6.86 -7.59
C TRP A 105 -23.36 8.27 -7.66
N LEU A 106 -22.76 9.14 -8.44
CA LEU A 106 -23.23 10.51 -8.67
C LEU A 106 -23.68 10.66 -10.12
N GLY A 107 -24.94 11.00 -10.31
CA GLY A 107 -25.47 11.42 -11.61
C GLY A 107 -25.33 12.94 -11.76
N SER A 108 -24.72 13.39 -12.85
CA SER A 108 -24.56 14.81 -13.19
C SER A 108 -25.35 15.15 -14.45
N GLU A 109 -25.70 16.43 -14.63
CA GLU A 109 -26.46 16.87 -15.81
C GLU A 109 -25.62 16.85 -17.09
N TYR A 110 -24.33 17.21 -16.98
CA TYR A 110 -23.48 17.42 -18.16
C TYR A 110 -22.29 16.46 -18.29
N SER A 111 -21.95 15.76 -17.22
CA SER A 111 -20.72 14.95 -17.15
C SER A 111 -20.98 13.45 -16.95
N GLY A 112 -22.20 13.01 -17.16
CA GLY A 112 -22.60 11.60 -17.02
C GLY A 112 -22.62 11.12 -15.57
N ILE A 113 -22.13 9.89 -15.33
CA ILE A 113 -22.13 9.23 -14.03
C ILE A 113 -20.70 9.15 -13.51
N ALA A 114 -20.50 9.51 -12.25
CA ALA A 114 -19.25 9.30 -11.52
C ALA A 114 -19.43 8.25 -10.44
N LEU A 115 -18.42 7.39 -10.28
CA LEU A 115 -18.30 6.45 -9.18
C LEU A 115 -17.31 7.02 -8.16
N LEU A 116 -17.77 7.16 -6.91
CA LEU A 116 -16.92 7.52 -5.78
C LEU A 116 -16.70 6.30 -4.91
N SER A 117 -15.45 5.88 -4.80
CA SER A 117 -15.02 4.94 -3.77
C SER A 117 -14.66 5.74 -2.52
N VAL A 118 -15.32 5.46 -1.41
CA VAL A 118 -14.97 6.11 -0.14
C VAL A 118 -13.71 5.46 0.38
N LEU A 119 -12.61 6.20 0.32
CA LEU A 119 -11.32 5.73 0.84
C LEU A 119 -11.37 5.56 2.35
N ASN A 120 -10.59 4.62 2.83
CA ASN A 120 -10.50 4.22 4.22
C ASN A 120 -9.92 5.34 5.09
N ASP A 121 -10.60 5.76 6.15
CA ASP A 121 -10.16 6.81 7.09
C ASP A 121 -8.85 6.47 7.84
N GLY A 122 -8.38 5.22 7.78
CA GLY A 122 -7.16 4.75 8.42
C GLY A 122 -5.89 5.00 7.61
N ALA A 123 -5.96 5.63 6.43
CA ALA A 123 -4.78 5.94 5.63
C ALA A 123 -4.77 7.38 5.15
N THR A 124 -3.61 8.03 5.25
CA THR A 124 -3.39 9.39 4.73
C THR A 124 -2.17 9.44 3.85
N TYR A 125 -2.11 10.46 2.95
CA TYR A 125 -0.99 10.66 2.04
C TYR A 125 -0.21 11.92 2.40
N ILE A 126 1.12 11.83 2.35
CA ILE A 126 2.03 12.96 2.44
C ILE A 126 2.79 13.07 1.13
N TYR A 127 2.75 14.28 0.54
CA TYR A 127 3.46 14.62 -0.68
C TYR A 127 4.63 15.55 -0.35
N PRO A 128 5.88 15.05 -0.23
CA PRO A 128 6.99 15.86 0.25
C PRO A 128 7.35 17.04 -0.64
N GLU A 129 7.21 16.92 -1.94
CA GLU A 129 7.61 17.97 -2.91
C GLU A 129 6.44 18.82 -3.37
N ASN A 130 5.36 18.18 -3.76
CA ASN A 130 4.25 18.82 -4.43
C ASN A 130 2.97 18.01 -4.23
N GLU A 131 1.88 18.68 -3.94
CA GLU A 131 0.54 18.06 -3.87
C GLU A 131 0.01 17.57 -5.23
N LYS A 132 0.68 17.92 -6.33
CA LYS A 132 0.28 17.47 -7.68
C LYS A 132 0.57 15.98 -7.87
N LEU A 133 -0.49 15.21 -8.05
CA LEU A 133 -0.51 13.74 -8.19
C LEU A 133 0.33 13.16 -9.32
N VAL A 134 0.57 13.92 -10.36
CA VAL A 134 1.17 13.40 -11.60
C VAL A 134 2.69 13.55 -11.61
N ASP A 135 3.27 14.21 -10.63
CA ASP A 135 4.71 14.46 -10.61
C ASP A 135 5.48 13.29 -9.96
N ARG A 136 6.34 12.63 -10.75
CA ARG A 136 7.27 11.60 -10.29
C ARG A 136 8.25 12.08 -9.19
N SER A 137 8.26 13.37 -8.87
CA SER A 137 9.05 13.93 -7.77
C SER A 137 8.64 13.36 -6.41
N ASN A 138 7.38 12.96 -6.26
CA ASN A 138 6.87 12.31 -5.06
C ASN A 138 7.07 10.78 -5.00
N THR A 139 7.86 10.20 -5.91
CA THR A 139 8.24 8.78 -5.82
C THR A 139 9.18 8.57 -4.62
N ILE A 140 8.70 7.92 -3.56
CA ILE A 140 9.44 7.74 -2.31
C ILE A 140 10.25 6.46 -2.36
N ARG A 141 11.58 6.58 -2.31
CA ARG A 141 12.52 5.46 -2.42
C ARG A 141 13.02 4.95 -1.06
N MET A 142 12.99 5.79 -0.05
CA MET A 142 13.47 5.45 1.28
C MET A 142 12.58 6.08 2.34
N VAL A 143 12.18 5.28 3.30
CA VAL A 143 11.49 5.73 4.52
C VAL A 143 12.17 5.06 5.69
N THR A 144 12.60 5.83 6.67
CA THR A 144 13.19 5.29 7.90
C THR A 144 12.79 6.10 9.11
N CYS A 145 12.56 5.40 10.22
CA CYS A 145 12.34 6.01 11.52
C CYS A 145 13.65 6.06 12.29
N MET A 146 14.03 7.24 12.75
CA MET A 146 15.25 7.50 13.51
C MET A 146 15.07 7.12 14.98
N GLU A 147 16.17 6.95 15.72
CA GLU A 147 16.11 6.57 17.14
C GLU A 147 15.39 7.61 18.02
N ASN A 148 15.47 8.89 17.66
CA ASN A 148 14.72 9.97 18.34
C ASN A 148 13.22 9.98 18.04
N GLY A 149 12.76 9.20 17.05
CA GLY A 149 11.37 9.12 16.60
C GLY A 149 11.04 9.98 15.40
N ASP A 150 11.99 10.77 14.90
CA ASP A 150 11.83 11.49 13.63
C ASP A 150 11.76 10.52 12.45
N VAL A 151 11.20 11.00 11.36
CA VAL A 151 11.12 10.24 10.11
C VAL A 151 11.97 10.90 9.03
N ARG A 152 12.71 10.10 8.29
CA ARG A 152 13.42 10.56 7.10
C ARG A 152 12.84 9.91 5.86
N VAL A 153 12.58 10.74 4.84
CA VAL A 153 11.96 10.32 3.60
C VAL A 153 12.82 10.77 2.42
N GLY A 154 13.28 9.82 1.63
CA GLY A 154 14.07 10.08 0.42
C GLY A 154 13.24 9.87 -0.84
N ASN A 155 13.26 10.84 -1.77
CA ASN A 155 12.58 10.71 -3.04
C ASN A 155 13.53 10.42 -4.20
N ARG A 156 12.96 10.05 -5.35
CA ARG A 156 13.72 9.68 -6.54
C ARG A 156 14.53 10.84 -7.15
N ARG A 157 14.12 12.08 -6.94
CA ARG A 157 14.77 13.29 -7.49
C ARG A 157 15.88 13.86 -6.61
N GLY A 158 16.14 13.25 -5.45
CA GLY A 158 17.22 13.64 -4.57
C GLY A 158 16.83 14.62 -3.47
N GLY A 159 15.54 14.73 -3.18
CA GLY A 159 15.05 15.35 -1.96
C GLY A 159 15.17 14.39 -0.78
N LEU A 160 15.69 14.90 0.34
CA LEU A 160 15.66 14.25 1.65
C LEU A 160 14.87 15.14 2.60
N PHE A 161 13.78 14.59 3.12
CA PHE A 161 12.85 15.30 3.99
C PHE A 161 12.93 14.75 5.40
N ALA A 162 12.93 15.64 6.38
CA ALA A 162 12.87 15.30 7.78
C ALA A 162 11.52 15.71 8.35
N TYR A 163 10.86 14.79 9.02
CA TYR A 163 9.60 14.99 9.72
C TYR A 163 9.78 14.67 11.20
N ASP A 164 9.03 15.34 12.07
CA ASP A 164 8.92 14.99 13.48
C ASP A 164 8.06 13.72 13.70
N CYS A 165 7.91 13.29 14.96
CA CYS A 165 7.06 12.17 15.34
C CYS A 165 5.55 12.39 15.10
N HIS A 166 5.11 13.58 14.74
CA HIS A 166 3.73 13.92 14.35
C HIS A 166 3.59 14.13 12.85
N LEU A 167 4.65 13.85 12.09
CA LEU A 167 4.74 14.04 10.64
C LEU A 167 4.66 15.50 10.18
N ASN A 168 5.01 16.46 11.06
CA ASN A 168 5.25 17.83 10.66
C ASN A 168 6.62 17.93 9.97
N LEU A 169 6.67 18.60 8.83
CA LEU A 169 7.90 18.79 8.08
C LEU A 169 8.86 19.71 8.84
N LEU A 170 10.05 19.20 9.19
CA LEU A 170 11.10 19.95 9.88
C LEU A 170 12.11 20.54 8.89
N GLN A 171 12.52 19.79 7.88
CA GLN A 171 13.58 20.18 6.98
C GLN A 171 13.43 19.55 5.59
N ARG A 172 13.88 20.29 4.56
CA ARG A 172 14.00 19.84 3.17
C ARG A 172 15.44 20.05 2.71
N ASN A 173 16.10 18.98 2.33
CA ASN A 173 17.45 19.03 1.74
C ASN A 173 17.42 18.47 0.33
N TYR A 174 18.05 19.14 -0.62
CA TYR A 174 18.15 18.70 -2.00
C TYR A 174 19.61 18.39 -2.33
N TYR A 175 19.91 17.10 -2.43
CA TYR A 175 21.25 16.63 -2.77
C TYR A 175 21.42 16.39 -4.27
N HIS A 176 20.34 16.46 -5.06
CA HIS A 176 20.29 16.01 -6.45
C HIS A 176 20.73 14.55 -6.64
N LEU A 177 20.67 13.76 -5.57
CA LEU A 177 21.13 12.38 -5.46
C LEU A 177 19.99 11.53 -4.90
N SER A 178 19.65 10.44 -5.58
CA SER A 178 18.62 9.53 -5.07
C SER A 178 19.13 8.78 -3.86
N VAL A 179 18.57 9.05 -2.68
CA VAL A 179 18.89 8.37 -1.41
C VAL A 179 18.09 7.08 -1.31
N PHE A 180 18.78 5.95 -1.10
CA PHE A 180 18.17 4.63 -1.01
C PHE A 180 18.25 4.01 0.39
N ALA A 181 19.26 4.37 1.15
CA ALA A 181 19.46 3.89 2.51
C ALA A 181 19.92 5.01 3.43
N LEU A 182 19.46 4.99 4.68
CA LEU A 182 19.89 5.89 5.72
C LEU A 182 19.87 5.18 7.06
N LYS A 183 21.00 5.26 7.80
CA LYS A 183 21.16 4.62 9.10
C LYS A 183 21.98 5.50 10.03
N GLU A 184 21.70 5.44 11.32
CA GLU A 184 22.57 6.03 12.36
C GLU A 184 23.50 4.96 12.94
N ASP A 185 24.76 5.34 13.19
CA ASP A 185 25.68 4.51 13.96
C ASP A 185 25.48 4.71 15.48
N ASP A 186 26.32 4.06 16.29
CA ASP A 186 26.32 4.14 17.76
C ASP A 186 26.63 5.55 18.32
N LYS A 187 27.18 6.43 17.50
CA LYS A 187 27.53 7.83 17.85
C LYS A 187 26.50 8.83 17.35
N GLY A 188 25.41 8.36 16.72
CA GLY A 188 24.41 9.21 16.09
C GLY A 188 24.87 9.84 14.77
N GLN A 189 25.98 9.35 14.18
CA GLN A 189 26.42 9.80 12.87
C GLN A 189 25.58 9.16 11.79
N VAL A 190 25.10 9.97 10.86
CA VAL A 190 24.22 9.52 9.76
C VAL A 190 25.05 8.96 8.61
N TRP A 191 24.69 7.76 8.18
CA TRP A 191 25.22 7.06 7.02
C TRP A 191 24.16 7.08 5.93
N MET A 192 24.48 7.66 4.77
CA MET A 192 23.54 7.84 3.67
C MET A 192 24.06 7.16 2.40
N GLY A 193 23.34 6.12 1.97
CA GLY A 193 23.59 5.38 0.74
C GLY A 193 22.81 5.97 -0.44
N THR A 194 23.48 6.10 -1.58
CA THR A 194 22.91 6.71 -2.78
C THR A 194 22.96 5.80 -3.99
N ARG A 195 22.14 6.13 -5.00
CA ARG A 195 22.17 5.47 -6.29
C ARG A 195 23.19 6.12 -7.21
N GLY A 196 24.43 5.63 -7.15
CA GLY A 196 25.50 5.99 -8.11
C GLY A 196 26.56 6.98 -7.59
N ASN A 197 26.34 7.60 -6.43
CA ASN A 197 27.26 8.57 -5.86
C ASN A 197 28.03 8.05 -4.64
N GLY A 198 27.86 6.77 -4.30
CA GLY A 198 28.51 6.12 -3.17
C GLY A 198 27.81 6.36 -1.84
N LEU A 199 28.60 6.38 -0.79
CA LEU A 199 28.20 6.48 0.61
C LEU A 199 28.67 7.81 1.21
N CYS A 200 27.76 8.52 1.89
CA CYS A 200 28.11 9.68 2.70
C CYS A 200 28.05 9.29 4.18
N ILE A 201 29.13 9.57 4.92
CA ILE A 201 29.23 9.35 6.37
C ILE A 201 29.47 10.69 7.03
N GLY A 202 28.45 11.23 7.72
CA GLY A 202 28.46 12.63 8.14
C GLY A 202 28.54 13.56 6.93
N ASP A 203 29.70 14.23 6.76
CA ASP A 203 29.96 15.14 5.63
C ASP A 203 30.99 14.58 4.62
N ARG A 204 31.45 13.36 4.82
CA ARG A 204 32.47 12.74 3.96
C ARG A 204 31.86 11.77 2.98
N TRP A 205 32.32 11.84 1.72
CA TRP A 205 31.91 10.95 0.64
C TRP A 205 32.96 9.86 0.39
N TYR A 206 32.46 8.62 0.27
CA TYR A 206 33.22 7.43 -0.08
C TYR A 206 32.65 6.87 -1.38
N VAL A 207 33.51 6.58 -2.32
CA VAL A 207 33.15 6.10 -3.66
C VAL A 207 33.98 4.89 -4.05
N HIS A 208 33.49 4.09 -4.97
CA HIS A 208 34.24 3.03 -5.60
C HIS A 208 35.40 3.61 -6.42
N ARG A 209 36.59 3.04 -6.24
CA ARG A 209 37.80 3.31 -7.04
C ARG A 209 38.38 2.00 -7.50
N ALA A 210 38.53 1.79 -8.80
CA ALA A 210 39.00 0.54 -9.38
C ALA A 210 40.49 0.20 -8.99
N ASP A 211 41.25 1.21 -8.67
CA ASP A 211 42.67 1.13 -8.27
C ASP A 211 42.89 1.00 -6.75
N ASP A 212 41.82 1.09 -5.95
CA ASP A 212 41.88 1.01 -4.49
C ASP A 212 40.98 -0.11 -3.96
N VAL A 213 41.61 -1.22 -3.57
CA VAL A 213 40.92 -2.40 -3.02
C VAL A 213 40.23 -2.16 -1.67
N ASN A 214 40.53 -1.06 -1.00
CA ASN A 214 39.88 -0.66 0.26
C ASN A 214 38.78 0.37 0.07
N SER A 215 38.48 0.79 -1.17
CA SER A 215 37.37 1.64 -1.49
C SER A 215 36.04 0.83 -1.49
N LEU A 216 34.87 1.48 -1.62
CA LEU A 216 33.60 0.78 -1.77
C LEU A 216 33.63 -0.21 -2.94
N ALA A 217 32.94 -1.33 -2.81
CA ALA A 217 32.79 -2.31 -3.91
C ALA A 217 32.01 -1.75 -5.09
N HIS A 218 31.04 -0.88 -4.84
CA HIS A 218 30.21 -0.23 -5.86
C HIS A 218 29.61 1.09 -5.36
N ASN A 219 29.28 2.03 -6.30
CA ASN A 219 28.70 3.33 -5.93
C ASN A 219 27.17 3.31 -5.74
N HIS A 220 26.50 2.24 -6.10
CA HIS A 220 25.06 2.08 -5.85
C HIS A 220 24.87 1.36 -4.50
N ILE A 221 24.41 2.07 -3.49
CA ILE A 221 24.15 1.56 -2.15
C ILE A 221 22.64 1.37 -2.01
N TYR A 222 22.21 0.14 -1.73
CA TYR A 222 20.79 -0.20 -1.60
C TYR A 222 20.34 -0.30 -0.14
N ASP A 223 21.23 -0.80 0.74
CA ASP A 223 20.89 -0.92 2.16
C ASP A 223 22.13 -0.72 3.04
N ILE A 224 21.90 -0.28 4.28
CA ILE A 224 22.91 -0.09 5.31
C ILE A 224 22.38 -0.70 6.60
N TYR A 225 23.13 -1.62 7.19
CA TYR A 225 22.73 -2.32 8.39
C TYR A 225 23.79 -2.18 9.50
N ARG A 226 23.35 -1.83 10.73
CA ARG A 226 24.17 -1.83 11.94
C ARG A 226 23.95 -3.14 12.69
N ASP A 227 24.98 -3.95 12.84
CA ASP A 227 24.87 -5.22 13.53
C ASP A 227 24.97 -5.06 15.07
N TYR A 228 24.80 -6.17 15.81
CA TYR A 228 24.78 -6.20 17.27
C TYR A 228 26.11 -5.78 17.95
N ARG A 229 27.19 -5.61 17.18
CA ARG A 229 28.48 -5.06 17.62
C ARG A 229 28.76 -3.68 17.03
N ASP A 230 27.73 -2.98 16.60
CA ASP A 230 27.79 -1.64 16.02
C ASP A 230 28.68 -1.54 14.74
N ARG A 231 28.84 -2.67 14.04
CA ARG A 231 29.53 -2.68 12.76
C ARG A 231 28.56 -2.32 11.65
N MET A 232 29.05 -1.48 10.73
CA MET A 232 28.23 -0.99 9.62
C MET A 232 28.49 -1.84 8.37
N TRP A 233 27.42 -2.50 7.91
CA TRP A 233 27.40 -3.33 6.72
C TRP A 233 26.67 -2.58 5.60
N ILE A 234 27.22 -2.63 4.38
CA ILE A 234 26.73 -1.87 3.23
C ILE A 234 26.40 -2.85 2.10
N GLY A 235 25.14 -2.89 1.71
CA GLY A 235 24.67 -3.63 0.55
C GLY A 235 24.83 -2.84 -0.73
N THR A 236 25.54 -3.41 -1.69
CA THR A 236 25.80 -2.73 -2.96
C THR A 236 25.12 -3.44 -4.14
N PHE A 237 24.81 -2.67 -5.17
CA PHE A 237 24.22 -3.19 -6.41
C PHE A 237 25.33 -3.59 -7.38
N GLY A 238 25.71 -4.87 -7.37
CA GLY A 238 26.73 -5.44 -8.26
C GLY A 238 28.11 -5.63 -7.62
N GLY A 239 28.33 -5.14 -6.39
CA GLY A 239 29.61 -5.30 -5.67
C GLY A 239 29.56 -6.28 -4.50
N GLY A 240 28.38 -6.81 -4.17
CA GLY A 240 28.15 -7.66 -3.01
C GLY A 240 28.00 -6.85 -1.72
N LEU A 241 28.55 -7.38 -0.63
CA LEU A 241 28.42 -6.84 0.72
C LEU A 241 29.76 -6.25 1.20
N ASP A 242 29.72 -5.01 1.66
CA ASP A 242 30.87 -4.33 2.27
C ASP A 242 30.72 -4.22 3.79
N LEU A 243 31.84 -4.30 4.49
CA LEU A 243 31.94 -3.93 5.90
C LEU A 243 32.87 -2.71 6.03
N ALA A 244 32.35 -1.64 6.61
CA ALA A 244 33.16 -0.47 6.93
C ALA A 244 34.03 -0.73 8.17
N VAL A 245 35.30 -0.42 8.06
CA VAL A 245 36.30 -0.56 9.16
C VAL A 245 37.00 0.77 9.34
N TYR A 246 36.96 1.33 10.55
CA TYR A 246 37.65 2.58 10.84
C TYR A 246 39.14 2.32 11.12
N GLN A 247 40.02 2.84 10.27
CA GLN A 247 41.45 2.70 10.39
C GLN A 247 42.18 4.00 10.01
N LYS A 248 43.23 4.36 10.74
CA LYS A 248 44.05 5.54 10.44
C LYS A 248 43.25 6.85 10.20
N ASN A 249 42.25 7.07 11.04
CA ASN A 249 41.34 8.22 10.98
C ASN A 249 40.46 8.30 9.73
N ASP A 250 40.23 7.17 9.05
CA ASP A 250 39.34 7.08 7.90
C ASP A 250 38.64 5.72 7.81
N PHE A 251 37.57 5.60 7.00
CA PHE A 251 36.95 4.32 6.73
C PHE A 251 37.60 3.63 5.53
N VAL A 252 37.82 2.33 5.68
CA VAL A 252 38.18 1.39 4.61
C VAL A 252 37.10 0.31 4.54
N PHE A 253 36.92 -0.32 3.38
CA PHE A 253 35.86 -1.27 3.15
C PHE A 253 36.43 -2.67 2.87
N ARG A 254 35.91 -3.66 3.60
CA ARG A 254 36.23 -5.08 3.36
C ARG A 254 35.05 -5.70 2.61
N HIS A 255 35.34 -6.44 1.56
CA HIS A 255 34.36 -6.98 0.65
C HIS A 255 34.04 -8.44 0.91
N PHE A 256 32.75 -8.78 0.90
CA PHE A 256 32.22 -10.14 1.09
C PHE A 256 31.20 -10.46 0.01
N LEU A 257 30.85 -11.75 -0.11
CA LEU A 257 29.84 -12.26 -1.05
C LEU A 257 30.14 -11.91 -2.54
N LYS A 258 31.42 -11.69 -2.84
CA LYS A 258 31.91 -11.65 -4.23
C LYS A 258 32.01 -13.09 -4.72
N GLY A 259 30.93 -13.66 -5.23
CA GLY A 259 30.93 -15.01 -5.79
C GLY A 259 31.57 -15.06 -7.18
N SER A 260 31.78 -16.29 -7.70
CA SER A 260 32.26 -16.55 -9.06
C SER A 260 31.33 -16.00 -10.17
N PHE A 261 30.15 -15.54 -9.83
CA PHE A 261 29.18 -14.90 -10.72
C PHE A 261 29.24 -13.36 -10.63
N GLY A 262 30.21 -12.81 -9.95
CA GLY A 262 30.76 -11.45 -10.08
C GLY A 262 29.90 -10.28 -9.65
N GLU A 263 28.59 -10.31 -9.65
CA GLU A 263 27.75 -9.11 -9.59
C GLU A 263 26.46 -9.37 -8.84
N GLN A 264 26.54 -9.68 -7.56
CA GLN A 264 25.34 -9.84 -6.76
C GLN A 264 24.79 -8.50 -6.31
N GLU A 265 23.53 -8.27 -6.58
CA GLU A 265 22.79 -7.12 -6.11
C GLU A 265 22.30 -7.39 -4.69
N VAL A 266 22.99 -6.85 -3.69
CA VAL A 266 22.48 -6.86 -2.33
C VAL A 266 21.39 -5.79 -2.21
N ARG A 267 20.17 -6.23 -1.90
CA ARG A 267 19.00 -5.37 -1.85
C ARG A 267 18.56 -5.05 -0.43
N THR A 268 18.70 -5.98 0.48
CA THR A 268 18.25 -5.83 1.86
C THR A 268 19.16 -6.61 2.80
N ILE A 269 19.39 -6.07 3.99
CA ILE A 269 20.20 -6.66 5.04
C ILE A 269 19.44 -6.56 6.36
N THR A 270 19.28 -7.68 7.04
CA THR A 270 18.71 -7.70 8.38
C THR A 270 19.39 -8.77 9.23
N ALA A 271 19.05 -8.87 10.51
CA ALA A 271 19.46 -9.97 11.35
C ALA A 271 18.28 -10.56 12.11
N ASP A 272 18.37 -11.83 12.41
CA ASP A 272 17.45 -12.49 13.32
C ASP A 272 17.81 -12.23 14.80
N ARG A 273 17.01 -12.78 15.72
CA ARG A 273 17.22 -12.62 17.18
C ARG A 273 18.49 -13.27 17.72
N ASN A 274 19.09 -14.19 16.96
CA ASN A 274 20.34 -14.84 17.29
C ASN A 274 21.55 -14.14 16.67
N HIS A 275 21.32 -12.92 16.11
CA HIS A 275 22.34 -12.10 15.44
C HIS A 275 22.91 -12.70 14.15
N TRP A 276 22.26 -13.72 13.57
CA TRP A 276 22.57 -14.18 12.23
C TRP A 276 22.09 -13.16 11.21
N MET A 277 22.95 -12.79 10.31
CA MET A 277 22.63 -11.86 9.23
C MET A 277 21.96 -12.61 8.08
N TRP A 278 20.94 -11.97 7.54
CA TRP A 278 20.17 -12.40 6.39
C TRP A 278 20.30 -11.35 5.31
N VAL A 279 20.90 -11.71 4.18
CA VAL A 279 21.19 -10.80 3.08
C VAL A 279 20.40 -11.24 1.85
N GLY A 280 19.44 -10.44 1.44
CA GLY A 280 18.62 -10.66 0.24
C GLY A 280 19.32 -10.10 -1.00
N THR A 281 19.39 -10.91 -2.04
CA THR A 281 20.09 -10.58 -3.29
C THR A 281 19.23 -10.91 -4.51
N ASN A 282 19.75 -10.67 -5.71
CA ASN A 282 19.15 -11.17 -6.98
C ASN A 282 19.48 -12.67 -7.23
N ASN A 283 20.21 -13.31 -6.35
CA ASN A 283 20.53 -14.75 -6.42
C ASN A 283 20.13 -15.51 -5.14
N GLY A 284 19.05 -15.08 -4.48
CA GLY A 284 18.55 -15.71 -3.27
C GLY A 284 19.01 -15.02 -1.99
N ILE A 285 19.04 -15.79 -0.91
CA ILE A 285 19.31 -15.34 0.45
C ILE A 285 20.63 -15.93 0.91
N TYR A 286 21.49 -15.08 1.49
CA TYR A 286 22.71 -15.48 2.16
C TYR A 286 22.54 -15.33 3.67
N VAL A 287 22.82 -16.41 4.42
CA VAL A 287 22.62 -16.45 5.88
C VAL A 287 23.96 -16.81 6.54
N PHE A 288 24.44 -15.97 7.45
CA PHE A 288 25.72 -16.18 8.13
C PHE A 288 25.75 -15.48 9.50
N HIS A 289 26.58 -15.99 10.38
CA HIS A 289 26.96 -15.26 11.59
C HIS A 289 28.11 -14.29 11.26
N PRO A 290 28.00 -12.98 11.57
CA PRO A 290 28.98 -12.00 11.12
C PRO A 290 30.42 -12.26 11.65
N ASP A 291 30.56 -12.78 12.85
CA ASP A 291 31.90 -13.12 13.39
C ASP A 291 32.53 -14.33 12.68
N SER A 292 31.70 -15.30 12.25
CA SER A 292 32.18 -16.44 11.48
C SER A 292 32.62 -16.01 10.08
N LEU A 293 31.85 -15.15 9.42
CA LEU A 293 32.22 -14.61 8.11
C LEU A 293 33.51 -13.78 8.14
N LEU A 294 33.77 -13.08 9.25
CA LEU A 294 35.03 -12.32 9.42
C LEU A 294 36.25 -13.22 9.58
N ASN A 295 36.07 -14.43 10.14
CA ASN A 295 37.15 -15.42 10.30
C ASN A 295 37.40 -16.20 9.01
N ASP A 296 36.31 -16.61 8.31
CA ASP A 296 36.38 -17.24 6.99
C ASP A 296 35.22 -16.70 6.11
N SER A 297 35.61 -15.97 5.07
CA SER A 297 34.66 -15.30 4.16
C SER A 297 33.76 -16.27 3.38
N ARG A 298 33.93 -17.58 3.52
CA ARG A 298 33.10 -18.63 2.91
C ARG A 298 32.13 -19.27 3.90
N GLN A 299 32.10 -18.85 5.16
CA GLN A 299 31.16 -19.39 6.15
C GLN A 299 29.77 -18.71 6.04
N TYR A 300 29.00 -19.11 5.04
CA TYR A 300 27.61 -18.70 4.84
C TYR A 300 26.79 -19.85 4.23
N TYR A 301 25.48 -19.78 4.42
CA TYR A 301 24.50 -20.66 3.77
C TYR A 301 23.76 -19.88 2.69
N VAL A 302 23.41 -20.53 1.59
CA VAL A 302 22.66 -19.94 0.46
C VAL A 302 21.34 -20.65 0.30
N TYR A 303 20.28 -19.88 0.15
CA TYR A 303 18.94 -20.38 -0.17
C TYR A 303 18.45 -19.73 -1.45
N ASN A 304 18.27 -20.51 -2.49
CA ASN A 304 17.92 -20.07 -3.83
C ASN A 304 17.06 -21.09 -4.56
N LEU A 305 16.71 -20.81 -5.82
CA LEU A 305 15.97 -21.73 -6.68
C LEU A 305 16.72 -23.04 -6.94
N ASP A 306 18.04 -23.00 -7.05
CA ASP A 306 18.86 -24.16 -7.41
C ASP A 306 18.81 -25.24 -6.33
N ASN A 307 18.70 -24.87 -5.06
CA ASN A 307 18.52 -25.82 -3.96
C ASN A 307 17.05 -26.07 -3.59
N GLY A 308 16.10 -25.45 -4.31
CA GLY A 308 14.66 -25.70 -4.17
C GLY A 308 14.04 -25.20 -2.87
N LYS A 309 14.74 -24.37 -2.09
CA LYS A 309 14.27 -23.92 -0.77
C LYS A 309 13.39 -22.67 -0.84
N ILE A 310 13.58 -21.82 -1.84
CA ILE A 310 12.75 -20.64 -2.08
C ILE A 310 12.20 -20.65 -3.51
N ARG A 311 11.13 -19.87 -3.73
CA ARG A 311 10.42 -19.86 -5.03
C ARG A 311 10.89 -18.78 -6.02
N SER A 312 11.76 -17.86 -5.57
CA SER A 312 12.35 -16.78 -6.41
C SER A 312 13.75 -16.44 -5.93
N ASN A 313 14.67 -16.20 -6.84
CA ASN A 313 16.01 -15.68 -6.52
C ASN A 313 16.00 -14.17 -6.28
N GLU A 314 15.01 -13.44 -6.80
CA GLU A 314 14.92 -11.99 -6.64
C GLU A 314 14.27 -11.63 -5.31
N ILE A 315 15.08 -11.36 -4.30
CA ILE A 315 14.63 -10.97 -2.96
C ILE A 315 14.51 -9.45 -2.91
N ARG A 316 13.34 -8.95 -2.51
CA ARG A 316 13.06 -7.51 -2.40
C ARG A 316 13.19 -6.99 -0.99
N ASN A 317 12.73 -7.74 -0.02
CA ASN A 317 12.77 -7.35 1.39
C ASN A 317 12.90 -8.57 2.29
N ILE A 318 13.63 -8.44 3.40
CA ILE A 318 13.67 -9.43 4.48
C ILE A 318 13.36 -8.71 5.78
N PHE A 319 12.46 -9.25 6.55
CA PHE A 319 12.00 -8.68 7.81
C PHE A 319 11.99 -9.74 8.92
N CYS A 320 12.49 -9.40 10.12
CA CYS A 320 12.42 -10.22 11.32
C CYS A 320 11.28 -9.70 12.22
N ASP A 321 10.28 -10.52 12.47
CA ASP A 321 9.16 -10.11 13.31
C ASP A 321 9.45 -10.20 14.81
N SER A 322 8.49 -9.73 15.62
CA SER A 322 8.57 -9.75 17.09
C SER A 322 8.60 -11.16 17.68
N LYS A 323 8.24 -12.21 16.95
CA LYS A 323 8.33 -13.63 17.34
C LYS A 323 9.62 -14.29 16.84
N GLY A 324 10.48 -13.56 16.08
CA GLY A 324 11.76 -14.04 15.52
C GLY A 324 11.59 -14.83 14.21
N ARG A 325 10.42 -14.78 13.56
CA ARG A 325 10.23 -15.36 12.23
C ARG A 325 10.82 -14.44 11.17
N MET A 326 11.42 -15.04 10.16
CA MET A 326 11.99 -14.31 9.04
C MET A 326 11.01 -14.32 7.86
N TRP A 327 10.62 -13.14 7.42
CA TRP A 327 9.68 -12.90 6.32
C TRP A 327 10.47 -12.41 5.11
N ILE A 328 10.26 -13.03 3.96
CA ILE A 328 11.04 -12.82 2.74
C ILE A 328 10.10 -12.45 1.59
N GLY A 329 10.09 -11.19 1.19
CA GLY A 329 9.34 -10.69 0.03
C GLY A 329 10.12 -10.90 -1.27
N THR A 330 9.43 -11.36 -2.31
CA THR A 330 10.05 -11.72 -3.60
C THR A 330 9.40 -11.02 -4.78
N THR A 331 10.07 -11.05 -5.92
CA THR A 331 9.50 -10.64 -7.21
C THR A 331 8.72 -11.79 -7.84
N GLY A 332 7.39 -11.64 -7.92
CA GLY A 332 6.52 -12.51 -8.71
C GLY A 332 6.18 -13.88 -8.11
N LYS A 333 6.60 -14.15 -6.85
CA LYS A 333 6.30 -15.41 -6.14
C LYS A 333 5.83 -15.19 -4.71
N GLY A 334 5.20 -14.04 -4.45
CA GLY A 334 4.69 -13.69 -3.14
C GLY A 334 5.78 -13.55 -2.08
N PHE A 335 5.57 -14.16 -0.93
CA PHE A 335 6.55 -14.15 0.15
C PHE A 335 6.75 -15.53 0.76
N SER A 336 7.81 -15.65 1.52
CA SER A 336 8.13 -16.87 2.26
C SER A 336 8.34 -16.53 3.73
N VAL A 337 8.03 -17.45 4.62
CA VAL A 337 8.32 -17.34 6.05
C VAL A 337 9.14 -18.52 6.52
N CYS A 338 10.19 -18.23 7.29
CA CYS A 338 11.02 -19.20 7.96
C CYS A 338 10.76 -19.13 9.46
N GLN A 339 10.47 -20.25 10.10
CA GLN A 339 10.23 -20.34 11.54
C GLN A 339 11.56 -20.21 12.31
N SER A 340 11.53 -19.52 13.46
CA SER A 340 12.66 -19.49 14.38
C SER A 340 12.93 -20.86 15.00
N GLY A 341 14.20 -21.14 15.35
CA GLY A 341 14.60 -22.36 16.04
C GLY A 341 15.07 -23.51 15.14
N GLN A 342 15.10 -23.29 13.83
CA GLN A 342 15.73 -24.21 12.89
C GLN A 342 17.27 -24.05 12.89
N THR A 343 17.99 -25.10 12.46
CA THR A 343 19.42 -25.00 12.20
C THR A 343 19.66 -24.27 10.89
N TYR A 344 20.64 -23.35 10.86
CA TYR A 344 20.83 -22.45 9.71
C TYR A 344 21.33 -23.15 8.42
N ASP A 345 21.71 -24.41 8.47
CA ASP A 345 22.06 -25.24 7.33
C ASP A 345 20.85 -26.00 6.74
N GLN A 346 19.70 -26.03 7.45
CA GLN A 346 18.52 -26.79 7.08
C GLN A 346 17.22 -25.98 7.26
N LEU A 347 17.24 -24.69 6.88
CA LEU A 347 16.06 -23.85 6.97
C LEU A 347 14.94 -24.39 6.06
N GLU A 348 13.72 -24.36 6.59
CA GLU A 348 12.49 -24.69 5.87
C GLU A 348 11.62 -23.44 5.76
N PHE A 349 11.07 -23.23 4.55
CA PHE A 349 10.27 -22.04 4.24
C PHE A 349 8.84 -22.45 3.89
N ARG A 350 7.88 -21.75 4.47
CA ARG A 350 6.50 -21.79 4.03
C ARG A 350 6.26 -20.61 3.08
N HIS A 351 5.52 -20.85 2.01
CA HIS A 351 5.32 -19.90 0.93
C HIS A 351 3.85 -19.50 0.83
N TYR A 352 3.61 -18.24 0.50
CA TYR A 352 2.30 -17.67 0.28
C TYR A 352 2.31 -16.80 -0.97
N ASP A 353 1.26 -16.90 -1.77
CA ASP A 353 1.09 -16.15 -3.00
C ASP A 353 -0.37 -15.71 -3.20
N GLU A 354 -0.72 -15.23 -4.39
CA GLU A 354 -2.08 -14.79 -4.70
C GLU A 354 -3.14 -15.90 -4.57
N ASP A 355 -2.77 -17.15 -4.73
CA ASP A 355 -3.69 -18.28 -4.57
C ASP A 355 -4.07 -18.49 -3.09
N ASP A 356 -3.23 -18.03 -2.16
CA ASP A 356 -3.50 -18.06 -0.71
C ASP A 356 -4.26 -16.80 -0.24
N GLY A 357 -4.42 -15.77 -1.10
CA GLY A 357 -5.14 -14.53 -0.78
C GLY A 357 -4.29 -13.26 -0.75
N LEU A 358 -3.00 -13.33 -1.07
CA LEU A 358 -2.16 -12.15 -1.23
C LEU A 358 -2.64 -11.30 -2.40
N VAL A 359 -2.67 -9.97 -2.24
CA VAL A 359 -3.19 -9.05 -3.27
C VAL A 359 -2.37 -9.03 -4.55
N ASN A 360 -1.04 -9.22 -4.46
CA ASN A 360 -0.14 -9.28 -5.61
C ASN A 360 1.17 -9.99 -5.26
N ASN A 361 1.71 -10.78 -6.20
CA ASN A 361 2.89 -11.62 -6.01
C ASN A 361 4.24 -10.87 -5.99
N VAL A 362 4.27 -9.56 -6.19
CA VAL A 362 5.50 -8.75 -6.07
C VAL A 362 5.49 -8.01 -4.74
N VAL A 363 6.11 -8.60 -3.73
CA VAL A 363 6.17 -8.05 -2.37
C VAL A 363 7.40 -7.16 -2.23
N GLN A 364 7.18 -5.86 -2.06
CA GLN A 364 8.20 -4.82 -2.07
C GLN A 364 8.69 -4.44 -0.66
N SER A 365 7.81 -4.44 0.33
CA SER A 365 8.13 -4.04 1.70
C SER A 365 7.28 -4.80 2.71
N ILE A 366 7.85 -5.07 3.88
CA ILE A 366 7.22 -5.86 4.95
C ILE A 366 7.46 -5.17 6.28
N VAL A 367 6.41 -4.99 7.07
CA VAL A 367 6.48 -4.51 8.46
C VAL A 367 5.46 -5.24 9.33
N GLU A 368 5.67 -5.22 10.65
CA GLU A 368 4.76 -5.78 11.65
C GLU A 368 4.08 -4.65 12.43
N ASP A 369 2.77 -4.75 12.66
CA ASP A 369 2.06 -3.84 13.54
C ASP A 369 2.13 -4.29 15.02
N ARG A 370 1.53 -3.49 15.92
CA ARG A 370 1.54 -3.77 17.37
C ARG A 370 0.81 -5.05 17.77
N ASP A 371 -0.13 -5.50 16.94
CA ASP A 371 -0.92 -6.71 17.15
C ASP A 371 -0.24 -7.95 16.55
N GLY A 372 0.97 -7.81 16.00
CA GLY A 372 1.74 -8.89 15.38
C GLY A 372 1.23 -9.31 14.01
N LYS A 373 0.41 -8.46 13.35
CA LYS A 373 -0.01 -8.69 11.97
C LYS A 373 1.07 -8.16 11.01
N ILE A 374 1.25 -8.86 9.92
CA ILE A 374 2.27 -8.54 8.91
C ILE A 374 1.64 -7.75 7.77
N TRP A 375 2.17 -6.58 7.51
CA TRP A 375 1.73 -5.70 6.44
C TRP A 375 2.70 -5.76 5.28
N LEU A 376 2.15 -6.01 4.09
CA LEU A 376 2.89 -6.30 2.86
C LEU A 376 2.53 -5.25 1.81
N GLY A 377 3.47 -4.33 1.54
CA GLY A 377 3.34 -3.39 0.42
C GLY A 377 3.76 -4.08 -0.88
N THR A 378 2.90 -4.09 -1.88
CA THR A 378 3.12 -4.79 -3.16
C THR A 378 3.16 -3.83 -4.35
N GLU A 379 3.41 -4.33 -5.56
CA GLU A 379 3.29 -3.50 -6.78
C GLU A 379 1.83 -3.14 -7.12
N TYR A 380 0.86 -3.79 -6.46
CA TYR A 380 -0.55 -3.48 -6.66
C TYR A 380 -1.36 -3.69 -5.38
N GLY A 381 -1.50 -2.63 -4.59
CA GLY A 381 -2.21 -2.70 -3.31
C GLY A 381 -1.35 -3.18 -2.15
N MET A 382 -1.99 -3.34 -1.01
CA MET A 382 -1.38 -3.74 0.26
C MET A 382 -2.15 -4.92 0.84
N SER A 383 -1.45 -5.88 1.42
CA SER A 383 -2.06 -6.95 2.20
C SER A 383 -1.66 -6.85 3.68
N ARG A 384 -2.62 -7.16 4.56
CA ARG A 384 -2.35 -7.48 5.96
C ARG A 384 -2.55 -8.98 6.14
N PHE A 385 -1.55 -9.65 6.67
CA PHE A 385 -1.58 -11.08 6.95
C PHE A 385 -1.61 -11.31 8.46
N ASP A 386 -2.55 -12.14 8.89
CA ASP A 386 -2.61 -12.64 10.25
C ASP A 386 -1.86 -13.97 10.36
N PRO A 387 -0.68 -14.01 11.00
CA PRO A 387 0.09 -15.25 11.07
C PRO A 387 -0.51 -16.34 11.96
N ASP A 388 -1.46 -15.99 12.82
CA ASP A 388 -2.09 -16.94 13.75
C ASP A 388 -3.31 -17.63 13.09
N THR A 389 -4.04 -16.95 12.23
CA THR A 389 -5.20 -17.47 11.49
C THR A 389 -4.92 -17.77 10.02
N GLU A 390 -3.79 -17.28 9.50
CA GLU A 390 -3.38 -17.36 8.09
C GLU A 390 -4.37 -16.68 7.12
N VAL A 391 -5.06 -15.63 7.59
CA VAL A 391 -6.02 -14.87 6.80
C VAL A 391 -5.39 -13.62 6.25
N PHE A 392 -5.71 -13.30 4.99
CA PHE A 392 -5.32 -12.07 4.32
C PHE A 392 -6.46 -11.07 4.28
N ASP A 393 -6.13 -9.81 4.54
CA ASP A 393 -6.95 -8.64 4.22
C ASP A 393 -6.25 -7.82 3.14
N SER A 394 -7.00 -7.32 2.17
CA SER A 394 -6.47 -6.50 1.07
C SER A 394 -6.92 -5.05 1.21
N PHE A 395 -6.02 -4.10 0.87
CA PHE A 395 -6.27 -2.66 0.97
C PHE A 395 -5.80 -1.93 -0.28
N PHE A 396 -6.63 -1.01 -0.75
CA PHE A 396 -6.33 -0.06 -1.81
C PHE A 396 -6.64 1.34 -1.29
N PHE A 397 -5.61 2.11 -0.94
CA PHE A 397 -5.78 3.42 -0.32
C PHE A 397 -5.90 4.56 -1.33
N SER A 398 -5.61 4.33 -2.59
CA SER A 398 -5.71 5.32 -3.64
C SER A 398 -6.64 4.85 -4.77
N ALA A 399 -7.51 5.73 -5.24
CA ALA A 399 -8.29 5.52 -6.45
C ALA A 399 -7.44 5.57 -7.74
N ILE A 400 -6.17 6.00 -7.64
CA ILE A 400 -5.24 6.11 -8.76
C ILE A 400 -4.22 5.00 -8.66
N MET A 401 -4.09 4.21 -9.72
CA MET A 401 -3.17 3.06 -9.80
C MET A 401 -1.76 3.33 -9.26
N PRO A 402 -1.08 4.44 -9.64
CA PRO A 402 0.25 4.71 -9.10
C PRO A 402 0.31 4.89 -7.58
N GLY A 403 -0.78 5.33 -6.94
CA GLY A 403 -0.84 5.47 -5.47
C GLY A 403 -0.90 4.14 -4.72
N ASN A 404 -1.16 3.03 -5.41
CA ASN A 404 -1.16 1.68 -4.85
C ASN A 404 0.10 0.87 -5.22
N VAL A 405 1.11 1.50 -5.84
CA VAL A 405 2.40 0.88 -6.17
C VAL A 405 3.40 1.19 -5.07
N TYR A 406 3.63 0.23 -4.20
CA TYR A 406 4.60 0.34 -3.11
C TYR A 406 6.02 0.09 -3.60
N LEU A 407 7.00 0.60 -2.85
CA LEU A 407 8.41 0.56 -3.28
C LEU A 407 9.25 -0.32 -2.37
N GLU A 408 10.30 -0.88 -2.99
CA GLU A 408 11.24 -1.83 -2.40
C GLU A 408 11.87 -1.28 -1.12
N SER A 409 11.78 -2.04 -0.02
CA SER A 409 12.33 -1.73 1.30
C SER A 409 11.99 -0.33 1.83
N SER A 410 10.92 0.28 1.31
CA SER A 410 10.52 1.64 1.65
C SER A 410 9.35 1.62 2.63
N ALA A 411 9.59 1.10 3.83
CA ALA A 411 8.60 1.09 4.90
C ALA A 411 9.27 1.13 6.28
N CYS A 412 8.57 1.73 7.27
CA CYS A 412 8.94 1.64 8.68
C CYS A 412 7.73 1.79 9.59
N VAL A 413 7.91 1.45 10.88
CA VAL A 413 6.89 1.59 11.92
C VAL A 413 7.27 2.72 12.85
N MET A 414 6.36 3.67 13.05
CA MET A 414 6.55 4.79 13.97
C MET A 414 6.35 4.35 15.42
N LYS A 415 6.92 5.10 16.37
CA LYS A 415 6.75 4.85 17.81
C LYS A 415 5.30 4.88 18.27
N ASN A 416 4.43 5.62 17.60
CA ASN A 416 2.98 5.66 17.88
C ASN A 416 2.22 4.45 17.33
N GLY A 417 2.84 3.59 16.50
CA GLY A 417 2.25 2.41 15.89
C GLY A 417 1.77 2.63 14.45
N HIS A 418 1.80 3.86 13.93
CA HIS A 418 1.49 4.09 12.53
C HIS A 418 2.54 3.45 11.63
N LEU A 419 2.09 2.93 10.51
CA LEU A 419 2.94 2.33 9.48
C LEU A 419 3.15 3.34 8.36
N LEU A 420 4.39 3.44 7.89
CA LEU A 420 4.76 4.32 6.80
C LEU A 420 5.22 3.50 5.60
N PHE A 421 4.70 3.80 4.41
CA PHE A 421 5.08 3.13 3.17
C PHE A 421 5.35 4.14 2.07
N GLY A 422 6.49 4.02 1.42
CA GLY A 422 6.81 4.77 0.21
C GLY A 422 6.12 4.20 -1.02
N THR A 423 5.55 5.08 -1.83
CA THR A 423 4.89 4.72 -3.09
C THR A 423 5.44 5.53 -4.26
N ASN A 424 4.99 5.21 -5.47
CA ASN A 424 5.27 6.03 -6.65
C ASN A 424 4.66 7.44 -6.58
N HIS A 425 3.73 7.70 -5.65
CA HIS A 425 2.96 8.93 -5.52
C HIS A 425 2.86 9.48 -4.10
N GLY A 426 3.90 9.40 -3.34
CA GLY A 426 3.96 9.94 -1.99
C GLY A 426 4.19 8.90 -0.92
N LEU A 427 4.13 9.36 0.32
CA LEU A 427 4.23 8.55 1.51
C LEU A 427 2.82 8.22 2.00
N VAL A 428 2.51 6.94 2.13
CA VAL A 428 1.27 6.46 2.76
C VAL A 428 1.51 6.27 4.24
N VAL A 429 0.67 6.85 5.06
CA VAL A 429 0.62 6.69 6.51
C VAL A 429 -0.61 5.88 6.85
N VAL A 430 -0.43 4.71 7.45
CA VAL A 430 -1.50 3.80 7.82
C VAL A 430 -1.64 3.75 9.34
N ASP A 431 -2.85 3.96 9.84
CA ASP A 431 -3.24 3.70 11.22
C ASP A 431 -3.91 2.32 11.28
N PRO A 432 -3.21 1.26 11.75
CA PRO A 432 -3.74 -0.11 11.72
C PRO A 432 -5.03 -0.30 12.52
N GLU A 433 -5.28 0.56 13.53
CA GLU A 433 -6.45 0.46 14.41
C GLU A 433 -7.72 1.01 13.71
N LYS A 434 -7.56 1.93 12.74
CA LYS A 434 -8.67 2.57 12.03
C LYS A 434 -8.97 1.97 10.67
N VAL A 435 -7.97 1.30 10.09
CA VAL A 435 -8.12 0.71 8.77
C VAL A 435 -9.11 -0.45 8.80
N MET A 436 -10.16 -0.34 8.00
CA MET A 436 -11.11 -1.43 7.81
C MET A 436 -10.78 -2.22 6.54
N PRO A 437 -10.72 -3.56 6.61
CA PRO A 437 -10.56 -4.38 5.41
C PRO A 437 -11.67 -4.10 4.41
N GLN A 438 -11.32 -4.01 3.15
CA GLN A 438 -12.30 -3.89 2.06
C GLN A 438 -12.88 -5.27 1.72
N HIS A 439 -13.43 -5.97 2.72
CA HIS A 439 -14.18 -7.19 2.50
C HIS A 439 -15.61 -6.85 2.05
N VAL A 440 -15.76 -6.47 0.81
CA VAL A 440 -17.07 -6.55 0.17
C VAL A 440 -17.12 -7.89 -0.53
N VAL A 441 -17.64 -8.91 0.15
CA VAL A 441 -18.07 -10.14 -0.51
C VAL A 441 -19.32 -9.81 -1.30
N SER A 442 -19.16 -9.35 -2.53
CA SER A 442 -20.28 -9.15 -3.42
C SER A 442 -20.85 -10.51 -3.80
N PRO A 443 -22.13 -10.74 -3.57
CA PRO A 443 -22.73 -12.03 -3.92
C PRO A 443 -22.64 -12.27 -5.43
N VAL A 444 -22.27 -13.48 -5.83
CA VAL A 444 -22.30 -13.89 -7.22
C VAL A 444 -23.74 -13.94 -7.68
N VAL A 445 -24.06 -13.24 -8.76
CA VAL A 445 -25.37 -13.22 -9.40
C VAL A 445 -25.26 -13.91 -10.75
N LEU A 446 -26.10 -14.89 -10.99
CA LEU A 446 -26.21 -15.55 -12.29
C LEU A 446 -26.93 -14.59 -13.26
N THR A 447 -26.28 -14.27 -14.37
CA THR A 447 -26.73 -13.21 -15.29
C THR A 447 -27.38 -13.74 -16.56
N ASP A 448 -26.93 -14.89 -17.06
CA ASP A 448 -27.49 -15.51 -18.26
C ASP A 448 -27.38 -17.05 -18.20
N LEU A 449 -28.37 -17.73 -18.75
CA LEU A 449 -28.36 -19.17 -19.02
C LEU A 449 -28.45 -19.36 -20.54
N LYS A 450 -27.47 -20.06 -21.09
CA LYS A 450 -27.49 -20.44 -22.51
C LYS A 450 -27.63 -21.96 -22.63
N ILE A 451 -28.53 -22.40 -23.49
CA ILE A 451 -28.70 -23.80 -23.86
C ILE A 451 -28.38 -23.93 -25.34
N ASN A 452 -27.46 -24.82 -25.68
CA ASN A 452 -26.95 -25.00 -27.06
C ASN A 452 -26.46 -23.66 -27.67
N GLY A 453 -25.88 -22.77 -26.82
CA GLY A 453 -25.36 -21.46 -27.22
C GLY A 453 -26.38 -20.34 -27.36
N ILE A 454 -27.66 -20.60 -27.08
CA ILE A 454 -28.77 -19.61 -27.17
C ILE A 454 -29.19 -19.23 -25.76
N SER A 455 -29.23 -17.91 -25.45
CA SER A 455 -29.74 -17.41 -24.18
C SER A 455 -31.25 -17.74 -24.03
N VAL A 456 -31.61 -18.20 -22.83
CA VAL A 456 -32.93 -18.67 -22.49
C VAL A 456 -33.56 -17.79 -21.41
N ARG A 457 -34.81 -17.39 -21.61
CA ARG A 457 -35.60 -16.55 -20.69
C ARG A 457 -36.85 -17.26 -20.20
N PRO A 458 -37.41 -16.84 -19.05
CA PRO A 458 -38.71 -17.31 -18.63
C PRO A 458 -39.80 -17.06 -19.72
N GLY A 459 -40.57 -18.10 -20.06
CA GLY A 459 -41.61 -18.01 -21.09
C GLY A 459 -41.17 -18.36 -22.52
N ASP A 460 -39.88 -18.55 -22.78
CA ASP A 460 -39.40 -19.07 -24.08
C ASP A 460 -39.86 -20.52 -24.27
N ILE A 461 -40.01 -20.91 -25.54
CA ILE A 461 -40.33 -22.31 -25.88
C ILE A 461 -39.27 -23.25 -25.35
N ASP A 462 -39.67 -24.25 -24.59
CA ASP A 462 -38.76 -25.20 -23.93
C ASP A 462 -37.80 -24.61 -22.87
N SER A 463 -38.11 -23.40 -22.38
CA SER A 463 -37.31 -22.82 -21.29
C SER A 463 -37.41 -23.67 -20.03
N PRO A 464 -36.29 -23.96 -19.36
CA PRO A 464 -36.26 -24.55 -18.02
C PRO A 464 -36.51 -23.49 -16.92
N LEU A 465 -36.55 -22.21 -17.26
CA LEU A 465 -36.76 -21.11 -16.33
C LEU A 465 -38.23 -20.75 -16.19
N THR A 466 -38.72 -20.74 -14.95
CA THR A 466 -40.05 -20.26 -14.60
C THR A 466 -40.08 -18.80 -14.14
N GLU A 467 -38.91 -18.33 -13.68
CA GLU A 467 -38.67 -16.98 -13.20
C GLU A 467 -37.27 -16.52 -13.64
N ALA A 468 -36.93 -15.24 -13.41
CA ALA A 468 -35.60 -14.75 -13.79
C ALA A 468 -34.48 -15.55 -13.11
N LEU A 469 -33.39 -15.81 -13.83
CA LEU A 469 -32.29 -16.68 -13.41
C LEU A 469 -31.74 -16.28 -12.03
N SER A 470 -31.67 -14.98 -11.73
CA SER A 470 -31.19 -14.45 -10.44
C SER A 470 -32.10 -14.80 -9.24
N TYR A 471 -33.31 -15.28 -9.47
CA TYR A 471 -34.25 -15.74 -8.43
C TYR A 471 -34.48 -17.26 -8.48
N THR A 472 -33.91 -17.94 -9.48
CA THR A 472 -34.10 -19.38 -9.70
C THR A 472 -33.16 -20.17 -8.79
N ASN A 473 -33.72 -21.00 -7.93
CA ASN A 473 -32.95 -21.87 -7.01
C ASN A 473 -32.62 -23.26 -7.58
N ARG A 474 -33.36 -23.67 -8.64
CA ARG A 474 -33.20 -24.99 -9.25
C ARG A 474 -33.52 -24.92 -10.72
N ILE A 475 -32.68 -25.49 -11.55
CA ILE A 475 -32.86 -25.61 -13.00
C ILE A 475 -32.94 -27.08 -13.34
N GLU A 476 -34.00 -27.49 -14.02
CA GLU A 476 -34.17 -28.87 -14.52
C GLU A 476 -34.05 -28.88 -16.04
N LEU A 477 -32.96 -29.51 -16.53
CA LEU A 477 -32.70 -29.62 -17.96
C LEU A 477 -33.27 -30.91 -18.50
N LYS A 478 -33.83 -30.88 -19.69
CA LYS A 478 -34.24 -32.04 -20.43
C LYS A 478 -33.04 -32.75 -21.06
N TYR A 479 -33.14 -34.03 -21.37
CA TYR A 479 -32.03 -34.88 -21.86
C TYR A 479 -31.33 -34.31 -23.12
N TYR A 480 -32.04 -33.54 -23.94
CA TYR A 480 -31.48 -32.90 -25.14
C TYR A 480 -30.91 -31.47 -24.87
N GLN A 481 -31.05 -30.97 -23.68
CA GLN A 481 -30.46 -29.69 -23.21
C GLN A 481 -29.14 -29.93 -22.49
N ASN A 482 -28.30 -30.79 -23.07
CA ASN A 482 -27.07 -31.29 -22.45
C ASN A 482 -25.85 -30.41 -22.64
N SER A 483 -25.96 -29.36 -23.47
CA SER A 483 -24.94 -28.32 -23.65
C SER A 483 -25.48 -27.02 -23.10
N PHE A 484 -24.94 -26.57 -21.97
CA PHE A 484 -25.35 -25.32 -21.37
C PHE A 484 -24.15 -24.51 -20.84
N SER A 485 -24.32 -23.20 -20.73
CA SER A 485 -23.38 -22.31 -20.05
C SER A 485 -24.16 -21.31 -19.17
N ILE A 486 -23.54 -20.91 -18.08
CA ILE A 486 -24.09 -19.94 -17.15
C ILE A 486 -23.10 -18.77 -17.04
N ASP A 487 -23.57 -17.59 -17.38
CA ASP A 487 -22.83 -16.35 -17.16
C ASP A 487 -23.13 -15.83 -15.76
N PHE A 488 -22.14 -15.26 -15.08
CA PHE A 488 -22.32 -14.72 -13.74
C PHE A 488 -21.43 -13.49 -13.53
N SER A 489 -21.79 -12.66 -12.55
CA SER A 489 -21.03 -11.48 -12.16
C SER A 489 -21.22 -11.18 -10.68
N THR A 490 -20.27 -10.52 -10.06
CA THR A 490 -20.42 -9.99 -8.70
C THR A 490 -21.06 -8.61 -8.66
N PHE A 491 -21.12 -7.90 -9.80
CA PHE A 491 -21.50 -6.47 -9.87
C PHE A 491 -20.69 -5.58 -8.90
N ASP A 492 -19.47 -5.97 -8.60
CA ASP A 492 -18.53 -5.14 -7.87
C ASP A 492 -17.80 -4.22 -8.85
N TYR A 493 -18.19 -2.96 -8.87
CA TYR A 493 -17.64 -1.96 -9.78
C TYR A 493 -16.35 -1.31 -9.24
N SER A 494 -16.01 -1.52 -7.97
CA SER A 494 -14.77 -1.00 -7.37
C SER A 494 -13.55 -1.79 -7.84
N MET A 495 -13.74 -3.09 -8.16
CA MET A 495 -12.69 -4.03 -8.59
C MET A 495 -13.03 -4.75 -9.90
N ALA A 496 -13.74 -4.07 -10.81
CA ALA A 496 -14.32 -4.70 -12.01
C ALA A 496 -13.31 -5.45 -12.91
N ASN A 497 -12.02 -5.09 -12.86
CA ASN A 497 -10.97 -5.73 -13.66
C ASN A 497 -10.21 -6.84 -12.90
N ASP A 498 -10.41 -6.98 -11.59
CA ASP A 498 -9.57 -7.83 -10.73
C ASP A 498 -10.36 -8.90 -9.97
N ALA A 499 -11.68 -9.01 -10.23
CA ALA A 499 -12.53 -10.02 -9.60
C ALA A 499 -12.10 -11.43 -10.03
N LYS A 500 -11.65 -12.26 -9.09
CA LYS A 500 -11.33 -13.67 -9.29
C LYS A 500 -12.48 -14.54 -8.80
N TYR A 501 -12.87 -15.54 -9.58
CA TYR A 501 -13.94 -16.48 -9.25
C TYR A 501 -13.34 -17.88 -9.05
N ILE A 502 -13.78 -18.56 -8.00
CA ILE A 502 -13.42 -19.96 -7.72
C ILE A 502 -14.68 -20.80 -7.92
N TYR A 503 -14.59 -21.88 -8.68
CA TYR A 503 -15.70 -22.81 -9.01
C TYR A 503 -15.30 -24.26 -8.77
#